data_d9618cc259c0a887babf0af033f89434
#
_entry.id   d9618cc259c0a887babf0af033f89434
#
_cell.length_a   1.000
_cell.length_b   1.000
_cell.length_c   1.000
_cell.angle_alpha   90.00
_cell.angle_beta   90.00
_cell.angle_gamma   90.00
#
_symmetry.space_group_name_H-M   'P 1'
#
loop_
_entity.id
_entity.type
_entity.pdbx_description
1 polymer ?
#
loop_
_entity_poly.entity_id
_entity_poly.type
_entity_poly.pdbx_seq_one_letter_code
_entity_poly.pdbx_strand_id
1 'polypeptide(L)'
;MKKTRYTPRGVCSRSIEIELEDGIIRAVRFQGGCHGNTQGISALVVGMRAEEAIARLSGIRCGFKKTSCPDQLAKALQEALQEV
;
A
#
# COMPACT_ATOMS: atom_id res chain seq x y z
N MET A 1 5.88 4.03 16.63
CA MET A 1 5.30 3.35 15.44
C MET A 1 4.12 4.14 14.93
N LYS A 2 4.10 4.39 13.62
CA LYS A 2 3.05 5.17 13.00
C LYS A 2 2.05 4.26 12.31
N LYS A 3 0.77 4.45 12.59
CA LYS A 3 -0.31 3.69 11.96
C LYS A 3 -1.15 4.62 11.10
N THR A 4 -1.39 4.23 9.87
CA THR A 4 -2.13 5.02 8.90
C THR A 4 -3.19 4.16 8.24
N ARG A 5 -4.35 4.75 8.00
CA ARG A 5 -5.43 4.10 7.27
C ARG A 5 -5.74 4.93 6.02
N TYR A 6 -5.79 4.25 4.89
CA TYR A 6 -6.01 4.90 3.60
C TYR A 6 -7.22 4.27 2.90
N THR A 7 -8.05 5.08 2.27
CA THR A 7 -9.17 4.59 1.47
C THR A 7 -8.76 4.61 0.00
N PRO A 8 -8.50 3.44 -0.61
CA PRO A 8 -8.09 3.39 -2.01
C PRO A 8 -9.25 3.72 -2.95
N ARG A 9 -8.91 4.18 -4.14
CA ARG A 9 -9.89 4.54 -5.16
C ARG A 9 -9.60 3.78 -6.45
N GLY A 10 -10.67 3.42 -7.15
CA GLY A 10 -10.55 2.74 -8.44
C GLY A 10 -10.16 1.28 -8.34
N VAL A 11 -10.23 0.67 -7.16
CA VAL A 11 -9.89 -0.73 -6.93
C VAL A 11 -10.93 -1.38 -6.02
N CYS A 12 -10.86 -2.71 -5.92
CA CYS A 12 -11.81 -3.48 -5.12
C CYS A 12 -11.59 -3.37 -3.62
N SER A 13 -10.39 -3.02 -3.19
CA SER A 13 -10.05 -2.89 -1.77
C SER A 13 -10.81 -1.73 -1.14
N ARG A 14 -11.28 -1.92 0.10
CA ARG A 14 -12.03 -0.90 0.83
C ARG A 14 -11.16 -0.04 1.72
N SER A 15 -10.10 -0.60 2.28
CA SER A 15 -9.14 0.17 3.07
C SER A 15 -7.78 -0.50 3.07
N ILE A 16 -6.76 0.30 3.31
CA ILE A 16 -5.38 -0.16 3.46
C ILE A 16 -4.87 0.40 4.78
N GLU A 17 -4.46 -0.49 5.68
CA GLU A 17 -3.87 -0.10 6.95
C GLU A 17 -2.38 -0.36 6.90
N ILE A 18 -1.59 0.62 7.31
CA ILE A 18 -0.13 0.58 7.23
C ILE A 18 0.46 0.92 8.59
N GLU A 19 1.48 0.16 9.01
CA GLU A 19 2.27 0.48 10.19
C GLU A 19 3.71 0.74 9.74
N LEU A 20 4.21 1.91 10.07
CA LEU A 20 5.58 2.32 9.76
C LEU A 20 6.37 2.55 11.05
N GLU A 21 7.65 2.21 11.02
CA GLU A 21 8.59 2.50 12.10
C GLU A 21 9.90 2.94 11.47
N ASP A 22 10.31 4.18 11.73
CA ASP A 22 11.53 4.76 11.17
C ASP A 22 11.58 4.65 9.64
N GLY A 23 10.44 4.82 8.98
CA GLY A 23 10.35 4.73 7.52
C GLY A 23 10.35 3.31 6.97
N ILE A 24 10.38 2.30 7.84
CA ILE A 24 10.33 0.89 7.45
C ILE A 24 8.91 0.38 7.62
N ILE A 25 8.42 -0.36 6.61
CA ILE A 25 7.08 -0.94 6.65
C ILE A 25 7.08 -2.13 7.61
N ARG A 26 6.24 -2.06 8.64
CA ARG A 26 6.12 -3.15 9.62
C ARG A 26 4.90 -4.01 9.38
N ALA A 27 3.83 -3.43 8.85
CA ALA A 27 2.63 -4.20 8.53
C ALA A 27 1.82 -3.49 7.47
N VAL A 28 1.14 -4.26 6.63
CA VAL A 28 0.18 -3.75 5.64
C VAL A 28 -1.01 -4.69 5.65
N ARG A 29 -2.21 -4.14 5.75
CA ARG A 29 -3.45 -4.93 5.69
C ARG A 29 -4.42 -4.29 4.72
N PHE A 30 -4.88 -5.10 3.77
CA PHE A 30 -5.94 -4.70 2.86
C PHE A 30 -7.27 -5.27 3.35
N GLN A 31 -8.32 -4.49 3.24
CA GLN A 31 -9.67 -4.99 3.46
C GLN A 31 -10.42 -4.97 2.14
N GLY A 32 -10.91 -6.13 1.72
CA GLY A 32 -11.53 -6.32 0.42
C GLY A 32 -10.50 -6.54 -0.68
N GLY A 33 -10.99 -6.63 -1.92
CA GLY A 33 -10.14 -6.83 -3.09
C GLY A 33 -9.73 -8.28 -3.29
N CYS A 34 -8.74 -8.48 -4.17
CA CYS A 34 -8.22 -9.80 -4.49
C CYS A 34 -7.35 -10.31 -3.35
N HIS A 35 -7.89 -11.24 -2.58
CA HIS A 35 -7.26 -11.70 -1.35
C HIS A 35 -5.82 -12.21 -1.55
N GLY A 36 -5.61 -13.07 -2.55
CA GLY A 36 -4.27 -13.62 -2.82
C GLY A 36 -3.27 -12.54 -3.21
N ASN A 37 -3.67 -11.64 -4.11
CA ASN A 37 -2.80 -10.59 -4.61
C ASN A 37 -2.44 -9.59 -3.51
N THR A 38 -3.43 -9.14 -2.74
CA THR A 38 -3.18 -8.16 -1.68
C THR A 38 -2.36 -8.77 -0.54
N GLN A 39 -2.58 -10.04 -0.23
CA GLN A 39 -1.79 -10.76 0.77
C GLN A 39 -0.33 -10.88 0.35
N GLY A 40 -0.10 -11.23 -0.92
CA GLY A 40 1.25 -11.36 -1.46
C GLY A 40 2.02 -10.05 -1.41
N ILE A 41 1.39 -8.97 -1.82
CA ILE A 41 2.02 -7.65 -1.80
C ILE A 41 2.32 -7.23 -0.36
N SER A 42 1.37 -7.44 0.54
CA SER A 42 1.55 -7.09 1.95
C SER A 42 2.77 -7.82 2.55
N ALA A 43 2.92 -9.09 2.22
CA ALA A 43 4.05 -9.88 2.70
C ALA A 43 5.38 -9.41 2.10
N LEU A 44 5.38 -9.04 0.82
CA LEU A 44 6.60 -8.63 0.12
C LEU A 44 7.17 -7.31 0.64
N VAL A 45 6.30 -6.36 1.00
CA VAL A 45 6.77 -5.02 1.37
C VAL A 45 7.16 -4.89 2.83
N VAL A 46 6.78 -5.83 3.68
CA VAL A 46 7.17 -5.80 5.10
C VAL A 46 8.69 -5.89 5.20
N GLY A 47 9.28 -4.95 5.93
CA GLY A 47 10.74 -4.85 6.07
C GLY A 47 11.38 -3.91 5.06
N MET A 48 10.64 -3.47 4.04
CA MET A 48 11.18 -2.52 3.05
C MET A 48 11.05 -1.09 3.55
N ARG A 49 11.91 -0.23 3.03
CA ARG A 49 11.72 1.20 3.22
C ARG A 49 10.48 1.65 2.44
N ALA A 50 9.68 2.52 3.03
CA ALA A 50 8.47 3.00 2.38
C ALA A 50 8.78 3.65 1.02
N GLU A 51 9.86 4.45 0.93
CA GLU A 51 10.25 5.09 -0.33
C GLU A 51 10.55 4.07 -1.41
N GLU A 52 11.19 2.97 -1.08
CA GLU A 52 11.51 1.92 -2.05
C GLU A 52 10.25 1.23 -2.53
N ALA A 53 9.32 0.92 -1.64
CA ALA A 53 8.05 0.32 -2.02
C ALA A 53 7.26 1.25 -2.93
N ILE A 54 7.24 2.55 -2.62
CA ILE A 54 6.57 3.56 -3.45
C ILE A 54 7.17 3.54 -4.87
N ALA A 55 8.49 3.54 -4.97
CA ALA A 55 9.16 3.56 -6.27
C ALA A 55 8.83 2.33 -7.12
N ARG A 56 8.70 1.17 -6.48
CA ARG A 56 8.43 -0.08 -7.19
C ARG A 56 6.96 -0.26 -7.57
N LEU A 57 6.05 0.24 -6.76
CA LEU A 57 4.63 -0.03 -6.92
C LEU A 57 3.85 1.08 -7.62
N SER A 58 4.38 2.29 -7.66
CA SER A 58 3.69 3.42 -8.28
C SER A 58 3.49 3.19 -9.77
N GLY A 59 2.28 3.48 -10.25
CA GLY A 59 1.98 3.41 -11.67
C GLY A 59 1.57 2.03 -12.18
N ILE A 60 1.57 1.01 -11.33
CA ILE A 60 1.10 -0.31 -11.75
C ILE A 60 -0.41 -0.26 -11.99
N ARG A 61 -0.84 -0.73 -13.14
CA ARG A 61 -2.25 -0.71 -13.53
C ARG A 61 -2.81 -2.13 -13.57
N CYS A 62 -4.09 -2.24 -13.24
CA CYS A 62 -4.81 -3.51 -13.29
C CYS A 62 -5.68 -3.51 -14.56
N GLY A 63 -5.24 -4.22 -15.61
CA GLY A 63 -5.96 -4.28 -16.88
C GLY A 63 -6.16 -2.91 -17.48
N PHE A 64 -7.41 -2.52 -17.75
CA PHE A 64 -7.75 -1.22 -18.31
C PHE A 64 -7.91 -0.12 -17.27
N LYS A 65 -7.81 -0.44 -16.00
CA LYS A 65 -7.93 0.54 -14.92
C LYS A 65 -6.70 1.43 -14.89
N LYS A 66 -6.88 2.67 -14.44
CA LYS A 66 -5.79 3.63 -14.33
C LYS A 66 -4.91 3.36 -13.11
N THR A 67 -5.32 2.48 -12.21
CA THR A 67 -4.62 2.19 -10.98
C THR A 67 -4.78 0.71 -10.63
N SER A 68 -4.18 0.30 -9.53
CA SER A 68 -4.24 -1.07 -9.02
C SER A 68 -4.08 -1.05 -7.51
N CYS A 69 -4.29 -2.19 -6.84
CA CYS A 69 -4.04 -2.28 -5.41
C CYS A 69 -2.58 -1.94 -5.07
N PRO A 70 -1.55 -2.44 -5.81
CA PRO A 70 -0.17 -2.01 -5.56
C PRO A 70 0.03 -0.51 -5.72
N ASP A 71 -0.54 0.09 -6.76
CA ASP A 71 -0.44 1.54 -6.97
C ASP A 71 -1.11 2.31 -5.84
N GLN A 72 -2.27 1.87 -5.38
CA GLN A 72 -2.96 2.50 -4.27
C GLN A 72 -2.17 2.35 -2.96
N LEU A 73 -1.49 1.22 -2.77
CA LEU A 73 -0.60 1.06 -1.62
C LEU A 73 0.54 2.08 -1.68
N ALA A 74 1.11 2.31 -2.87
CA ALA A 74 2.15 3.33 -3.02
C ALA A 74 1.63 4.71 -2.61
N LYS A 75 0.42 5.06 -3.00
CA LYS A 75 -0.19 6.34 -2.61
C LYS A 75 -0.44 6.41 -1.10
N ALA A 76 -0.88 5.31 -0.51
CA ALA A 76 -1.08 5.24 0.93
C ALA A 76 0.23 5.44 1.68
N LEU A 77 1.32 4.85 1.19
CA LEU A 77 2.65 5.02 1.78
C LEU A 77 3.13 6.45 1.66
N GLN A 78 2.88 7.11 0.52
CA GLN A 78 3.24 8.52 0.35
C GLN A 78 2.52 9.39 1.37
N GLU A 79 1.23 9.16 1.58
CA GLU A 79 0.46 9.89 2.59
C GLU A 79 1.01 9.64 3.99
N ALA A 80 1.32 8.38 4.30
CA ALA A 80 1.86 8.02 5.62
C ALA A 80 3.18 8.72 5.90
N LEU A 81 4.05 8.85 4.90
CA LEU A 81 5.33 9.55 5.07
C LEU A 81 5.15 11.05 5.26
N GLN A 82 4.09 11.63 4.72
CA GLN A 82 3.82 13.06 4.84
C GLN A 82 3.14 13.43 6.15
N GLU A 83 2.56 12.47 6.85
CA GLU A 83 1.92 12.72 8.14
C GLU A 83 2.98 13.01 9.19
N VAL A 84 2.71 14.02 10.01
CA VAL A 84 3.62 14.45 11.06
C VAL A 84 3.19 13.90 12.42
#